data_8a8d3f663952463cfbad145ba1fc700d
#
_entry.id   8a8d3f663952463cfbad145ba1fc700d
#
_cell.length_a   1.000
_cell.length_b   1.000
_cell.length_c   1.000
_cell.angle_alpha   90.00
_cell.angle_beta   90.00
_cell.angle_gamma   90.00
#
_symmetry.space_group_name_H-M   'P 1'
#
loop_
_entity.id
_entity.type
_entity.pdbx_description
1 polymer ?
#
loop_
_entity_poly.entity_id
_entity_poly.type
_entity_poly.pdbx_seq_one_letter_code
_entity_poly.pdbx_strand_id
1 'polypeptide(L)'
;MRTACGLLCGLLAWTASPAAHHSFAAEYDGGKPVTVTGTVARVDWQNPHFYLYVDVKDENGAVAQWKFEGYPPNMLVRQGWKRDATLKVGDTITVFGWRARLDPHQGAAREVTFTDGRKLAAGPPAGTGGQ
;
A
#
# COMPACT_ATOMS: atom_id res chain seq x y z
N MET A 1 7.44 4.12 70.16
CA MET A 1 6.72 4.63 69.01
C MET A 1 7.62 4.52 67.77
N ARG A 2 7.38 3.55 66.91
CA ARG A 2 8.11 3.36 65.64
C ARG A 2 7.11 3.43 64.52
N THR A 3 7.13 4.55 63.79
CA THR A 3 6.30 4.78 62.58
C THR A 3 7.01 4.15 61.40
N ALA A 4 6.45 3.11 60.83
CA ALA A 4 6.89 2.54 59.57
C ALA A 4 6.26 3.31 58.41
N CYS A 5 7.10 3.96 57.64
CA CYS A 5 6.70 4.63 56.39
C CYS A 5 6.77 3.62 55.26
N GLY A 6 5.62 3.16 54.79
CA GLY A 6 5.52 2.25 53.64
C GLY A 6 5.65 3.02 52.33
N LEU A 7 6.74 2.80 51.58
CA LEU A 7 6.89 3.27 50.21
C LEU A 7 6.02 2.38 49.26
N LEU A 8 4.98 2.97 48.73
CA LEU A 8 4.18 2.37 47.66
C LEU A 8 4.85 2.67 46.33
N CYS A 9 5.65 1.73 45.79
CA CYS A 9 6.18 1.78 44.43
C CYS A 9 5.06 1.45 43.44
N GLY A 10 4.50 2.49 42.83
CA GLY A 10 3.57 2.32 41.72
C GLY A 10 4.30 1.87 40.43
N LEU A 11 4.11 0.62 40.03
CA LEU A 11 4.52 0.14 38.70
C LEU A 11 3.64 0.79 37.66
N LEU A 12 4.17 1.78 36.93
CA LEU A 12 3.60 2.24 35.67
C LEU A 12 3.89 1.16 34.61
N ALA A 13 2.91 0.32 34.36
CA ALA A 13 2.94 -0.58 33.22
C ALA A 13 2.74 0.28 31.94
N TRP A 14 3.82 0.53 31.23
CA TRP A 14 3.75 1.02 29.85
C TRP A 14 3.13 -0.08 28.98
N THR A 15 1.86 0.08 28.64
CA THR A 15 1.24 -0.71 27.59
C THR A 15 1.76 -0.20 26.25
N ALA A 16 2.83 -0.80 25.73
CA ALA A 16 3.21 -0.64 24.34
C ALA A 16 2.07 -1.22 23.51
N SER A 17 1.29 -0.37 22.82
CA SER A 17 0.38 -0.81 21.77
C SER A 17 1.20 -1.55 20.73
N PRO A 18 0.90 -2.81 20.41
CA PRO A 18 1.50 -3.46 19.26
C PRO A 18 0.99 -2.69 18.03
N ALA A 19 1.82 -1.83 17.46
CA ALA A 19 1.60 -1.34 16.12
C ALA A 19 1.62 -2.58 15.22
N ALA A 20 0.45 -3.03 14.79
CA ALA A 20 0.31 -4.12 13.85
C ALA A 20 0.85 -3.63 12.50
N HIS A 21 2.15 -3.65 12.35
CA HIS A 21 2.79 -3.60 11.04
C HIS A 21 2.51 -4.96 10.40
N HIS A 22 1.43 -5.01 9.62
CA HIS A 22 1.22 -6.14 8.74
C HIS A 22 2.45 -6.24 7.84
N SER A 23 3.20 -7.33 7.96
CA SER A 23 4.36 -7.52 7.12
C SER A 23 3.89 -7.72 5.68
N PHE A 24 4.60 -7.14 4.71
CA PHE A 24 4.33 -7.34 3.28
C PHE A 24 4.09 -8.83 2.97
N ALA A 25 4.94 -9.72 3.48
CA ALA A 25 4.86 -11.15 3.24
C ALA A 25 3.60 -11.82 3.83
N ALA A 26 2.95 -11.21 4.81
CA ALA A 26 1.68 -11.71 5.36
C ALA A 26 0.51 -11.42 4.41
N GLU A 27 0.52 -10.28 3.72
CA GLU A 27 -0.58 -9.84 2.87
C GLU A 27 -0.35 -10.14 1.39
N TYR A 28 0.90 -10.04 0.92
CA TYR A 28 1.27 -10.16 -0.49
C TYR A 28 2.24 -11.30 -0.74
N ASP A 29 2.17 -11.87 -1.94
CA ASP A 29 3.03 -12.96 -2.37
C ASP A 29 4.07 -12.44 -3.38
N GLY A 30 5.31 -12.24 -2.90
CA GLY A 30 6.41 -11.78 -3.73
C GLY A 30 6.82 -12.76 -4.84
N GLY A 31 6.37 -14.01 -4.78
CA GLY A 31 6.52 -14.99 -5.85
C GLY A 31 5.41 -14.95 -6.90
N LYS A 32 4.40 -14.11 -6.72
CA LYS A 32 3.27 -13.98 -7.65
C LYS A 32 3.16 -12.57 -8.22
N PRO A 33 3.99 -12.24 -9.22
CA PRO A 33 3.89 -10.96 -9.90
C PRO A 33 2.53 -10.85 -10.62
N VAL A 34 2.03 -9.63 -10.71
CA VAL A 34 0.82 -9.28 -11.47
C VAL A 34 1.05 -8.01 -12.25
N THR A 35 0.54 -7.99 -13.47
CA THR A 35 0.49 -6.79 -14.30
C THR A 35 -0.94 -6.62 -14.80
N VAL A 36 -1.53 -5.48 -14.55
CA VAL A 36 -2.86 -5.14 -15.04
C VAL A 36 -2.85 -3.81 -15.75
N THR A 37 -3.61 -3.72 -16.84
CA THR A 37 -3.84 -2.46 -17.55
C THR A 37 -5.32 -2.12 -17.44
N GLY A 38 -5.62 -0.89 -17.10
CA GLY A 38 -6.99 -0.46 -16.93
C GLY A 38 -7.13 1.04 -16.72
N THR A 39 -8.33 1.45 -16.34
CA THR A 39 -8.68 2.85 -16.10
C THR A 39 -8.70 3.15 -14.61
N VAL A 40 -8.10 4.24 -14.23
CA VAL A 40 -8.12 4.72 -12.83
C VAL A 40 -9.54 5.07 -12.43
N ALA A 41 -10.08 4.35 -11.46
CA ALA A 41 -11.41 4.59 -10.90
C ALA A 41 -11.37 5.48 -9.66
N ARG A 42 -10.32 5.35 -8.84
CA ARG A 42 -10.14 6.13 -7.61
C ARG A 42 -8.69 6.16 -7.17
N VAL A 43 -8.30 7.24 -6.51
CA VAL A 43 -6.98 7.42 -5.91
C VAL A 43 -7.16 7.92 -4.50
N ASP A 44 -6.71 7.15 -3.51
CA ASP A 44 -6.76 7.53 -2.09
C ASP A 44 -5.36 7.88 -1.59
N TRP A 45 -5.11 9.17 -1.41
CA TRP A 45 -3.90 9.70 -0.82
C TRP A 45 -4.07 9.82 0.70
N GLN A 46 -3.74 8.77 1.41
CA GLN A 46 -3.87 8.71 2.87
C GLN A 46 -2.68 8.01 3.53
N ASN A 47 -2.45 8.30 4.81
CA ASN A 47 -1.52 7.55 5.63
C ASN A 47 -2.27 6.35 6.26
N PRO A 48 -1.61 5.23 6.50
CA PRO A 48 -0.18 4.99 6.25
C PRO A 48 0.16 4.60 4.80
N HIS A 49 -0.83 4.34 3.94
CA HIS A 49 -0.64 3.88 2.58
C HIS A 49 -1.51 4.60 1.56
N PHE A 50 -0.96 4.78 0.38
CA PHE A 50 -1.68 5.16 -0.82
C PHE A 50 -2.44 3.96 -1.38
N TYR A 51 -3.66 4.17 -1.86
CA TYR A 51 -4.43 3.15 -2.57
C TYR A 51 -4.86 3.64 -3.94
N LEU A 52 -4.72 2.74 -4.91
CA LEU A 52 -5.08 2.95 -6.30
C LEU A 52 -6.11 1.91 -6.71
N TYR A 53 -7.24 2.37 -7.25
CA TYR A 53 -8.30 1.51 -7.75
C TYR A 53 -8.35 1.62 -9.27
N VAL A 54 -8.27 0.47 -9.95
CA VAL A 54 -8.18 0.36 -11.41
C VAL A 54 -9.27 -0.56 -11.91
N ASP A 55 -10.11 -0.06 -12.79
CA ASP A 55 -11.11 -0.87 -13.50
C ASP A 55 -10.44 -1.56 -14.69
N VAL A 56 -10.45 -2.88 -14.65
CA VAL A 56 -9.83 -3.74 -15.67
C VAL A 56 -10.93 -4.50 -16.41
N LYS A 57 -11.01 -4.32 -17.72
CA LYS A 57 -11.93 -5.08 -18.57
C LYS A 57 -11.27 -6.38 -19.02
N ASP A 58 -12.01 -7.47 -18.93
CA ASP A 58 -11.63 -8.73 -19.55
C ASP A 58 -12.01 -8.76 -21.05
N GLU A 59 -11.68 -9.87 -21.72
CA GLU A 59 -11.94 -10.08 -23.15
C GLU A 59 -13.46 -10.06 -23.48
N ASN A 60 -14.31 -10.34 -22.51
CA ASN A 60 -15.77 -10.34 -22.66
C ASN A 60 -16.40 -8.99 -22.32
N GLY A 61 -15.59 -8.01 -21.91
CA GLY A 61 -16.04 -6.68 -21.50
C GLY A 61 -16.53 -6.59 -20.06
N ALA A 62 -16.43 -7.67 -19.26
CA ALA A 62 -16.70 -7.61 -17.84
C ALA A 62 -15.60 -6.82 -17.12
N VAL A 63 -16.01 -6.00 -16.14
CA VAL A 63 -15.09 -5.13 -15.39
C VAL A 63 -14.83 -5.71 -14.02
N ALA A 64 -13.56 -5.90 -13.70
CA ALA A 64 -13.09 -6.18 -12.34
C ALA A 64 -12.33 -4.98 -11.81
N GLN A 65 -12.70 -4.49 -10.62
CA GLN A 65 -11.94 -3.42 -9.97
C GLN A 65 -10.81 -4.00 -9.16
N TRP A 66 -9.59 -3.61 -9.51
CA TRP A 66 -8.37 -3.94 -8.77
C TRP A 66 -8.04 -2.86 -7.76
N LYS A 67 -7.61 -3.27 -6.57
CA LYS A 67 -7.09 -2.39 -5.53
C LYS A 67 -5.60 -2.64 -5.36
N PHE A 68 -4.80 -1.60 -5.50
CA PHE A 68 -3.36 -1.65 -5.24
C PHE A 68 -2.99 -0.77 -4.05
N GLU A 69 -2.21 -1.33 -3.14
CA GLU A 69 -1.56 -0.60 -2.07
C GLU A 69 -0.18 -0.14 -2.52
N GLY A 70 0.17 1.10 -2.22
CA GLY A 70 1.47 1.68 -2.55
C GLY A 70 2.16 2.28 -1.33
N TYR A 71 3.26 2.96 -1.58
CA TYR A 71 4.01 3.69 -0.57
C TYR A 71 3.15 4.71 0.19
N PRO A 72 3.56 5.08 1.42
CA PRO A 72 3.01 6.28 2.06
C PRO A 72 3.15 7.52 1.16
N PRO A 73 2.23 8.50 1.24
CA PRO A 73 2.24 9.69 0.39
C PRO A 73 3.58 10.45 0.37
N ASN A 74 4.25 10.57 1.51
CA ASN A 74 5.56 11.24 1.60
C ASN A 74 6.67 10.51 0.81
N MET A 75 6.60 9.20 0.72
CA MET A 75 7.54 8.42 -0.10
C MET A 75 7.20 8.53 -1.59
N LEU A 76 5.93 8.53 -1.97
CA LEU A 76 5.53 8.75 -3.36
C LEU A 76 6.03 10.10 -3.88
N VAL A 77 5.92 11.16 -3.09
CA VAL A 77 6.45 12.49 -3.45
C VAL A 77 7.94 12.43 -3.74
N ARG A 78 8.70 11.67 -2.95
CA ARG A 78 10.15 11.46 -3.18
C ARG A 78 10.43 10.66 -4.46
N GLN A 79 9.47 9.86 -4.92
CA GLN A 79 9.53 9.11 -6.18
C GLN A 79 9.05 9.93 -7.39
N GLY A 80 8.77 11.22 -7.21
CA GLY A 80 8.35 12.11 -8.27
C GLY A 80 6.83 12.24 -8.45
N TRP A 81 6.03 11.62 -7.58
CA TRP A 81 4.58 11.78 -7.62
C TRP A 81 4.15 13.15 -7.11
N LYS A 82 3.12 13.70 -7.74
CA LYS A 82 2.45 14.94 -7.31
C LYS A 82 0.99 14.61 -7.03
N ARG A 83 0.54 14.90 -5.82
CA ARG A 83 -0.86 14.71 -5.44
C ARG A 83 -1.78 15.42 -6.44
N ASP A 84 -2.85 14.75 -6.83
CA ASP A 84 -3.92 15.25 -7.73
C ASP A 84 -3.45 15.68 -9.14
N ALA A 85 -2.15 15.48 -9.46
CA ALA A 85 -1.57 15.84 -10.75
C ALA A 85 -0.95 14.67 -11.50
N THR A 86 -0.28 13.76 -10.79
CA THR A 86 0.42 12.62 -11.43
C THR A 86 -0.57 11.60 -11.97
N LEU A 87 -1.67 11.37 -11.25
CA LEU A 87 -2.67 10.36 -11.57
C LEU A 87 -4.06 10.93 -11.34
N LYS A 88 -4.94 10.75 -12.31
CA LYS A 88 -6.33 11.23 -12.28
C LYS A 88 -7.30 10.10 -12.59
N VAL A 89 -8.50 10.21 -12.03
CA VAL A 89 -9.61 9.33 -12.43
C VAL A 89 -9.83 9.45 -13.94
N GLY A 90 -9.95 8.31 -14.62
CA GLY A 90 -10.08 8.23 -16.07
C GLY A 90 -8.76 8.00 -16.81
N ASP A 91 -7.60 8.15 -16.17
CA ASP A 91 -6.32 7.83 -16.80
C ASP A 91 -6.21 6.33 -17.09
N THR A 92 -5.66 5.99 -18.26
CA THR A 92 -5.27 4.61 -18.56
C THR A 92 -3.84 4.38 -18.11
N ILE A 93 -3.63 3.32 -17.34
CA ILE A 93 -2.31 2.97 -16.78
C ILE A 93 -2.10 1.46 -16.80
N THR A 94 -0.83 1.07 -16.68
CA THR A 94 -0.43 -0.30 -16.35
C THR A 94 0.22 -0.33 -14.98
N VAL A 95 -0.29 -1.18 -14.09
CA VAL A 95 0.28 -1.39 -12.76
C VAL A 95 0.98 -2.73 -12.73
N PHE A 96 2.26 -2.72 -12.35
CA PHE A 96 3.03 -3.90 -12.02
C PHE A 96 3.19 -4.00 -10.51
N GLY A 97 3.05 -5.21 -9.96
CA GLY A 97 3.19 -5.45 -8.54
C GLY A 97 3.07 -6.92 -8.14
N TRP A 98 2.63 -7.14 -6.91
CA TRP A 98 2.56 -8.46 -6.28
C TRP A 98 1.13 -8.76 -5.84
N ARG A 99 0.65 -9.97 -6.12
CA ARG A 99 -0.72 -10.36 -5.74
C ARG A 99 -0.90 -10.42 -4.23
N ALA A 100 -2.08 -10.02 -3.76
CA ALA A 100 -2.52 -10.35 -2.42
C ALA A 100 -2.77 -11.87 -2.29
N ARG A 101 -2.58 -12.40 -1.08
CA ARG A 101 -2.75 -13.83 -0.80
C ARG A 101 -4.21 -14.26 -0.74
N LEU A 102 -5.09 -13.37 -0.29
CA LEU A 102 -6.48 -13.69 0.02
C LEU A 102 -7.47 -13.09 -0.99
N ASP A 103 -7.12 -11.98 -1.65
CA ASP A 103 -8.01 -11.30 -2.60
C ASP A 103 -7.45 -11.41 -4.03
N PRO A 104 -8.21 -12.00 -4.99
CA PRO A 104 -7.76 -12.17 -6.36
C PRO A 104 -7.61 -10.84 -7.13
N HIS A 105 -8.28 -9.77 -6.70
CA HIS A 105 -8.23 -8.45 -7.32
C HIS A 105 -7.55 -7.38 -6.44
N GLN A 106 -6.63 -7.82 -5.58
CA GLN A 106 -5.80 -6.92 -4.78
C GLN A 106 -4.32 -7.23 -4.99
N GLY A 107 -3.50 -6.17 -4.91
CA GLY A 107 -2.04 -6.29 -5.00
C GLY A 107 -1.30 -5.15 -4.30
N ALA A 108 0.00 -5.34 -4.14
CA ALA A 108 0.92 -4.27 -3.77
C ALA A 108 1.53 -3.70 -5.06
N ALA A 109 1.35 -2.41 -5.31
CA ALA A 109 1.95 -1.75 -6.46
C ALA A 109 3.46 -1.65 -6.29
N ARG A 110 4.21 -1.97 -7.34
CA ARG A 110 5.66 -1.71 -7.44
C ARG A 110 5.94 -0.53 -8.35
N GLU A 111 5.28 -0.50 -9.51
CA GLU A 111 5.51 0.48 -10.56
C GLU A 111 4.20 0.77 -11.30
N VAL A 112 4.02 2.03 -11.66
CA VAL A 112 2.94 2.48 -12.55
C VAL A 112 3.55 2.99 -13.84
N THR A 113 3.10 2.44 -14.97
CA THR A 113 3.47 2.89 -16.32
C THR A 113 2.30 3.66 -16.92
N PHE A 114 2.59 4.84 -17.42
CA PHE A 114 1.65 5.73 -18.08
C PHE A 114 1.61 5.48 -19.58
N THR A 115 0.56 5.97 -20.27
CA THR A 115 0.41 5.81 -21.73
C THR A 115 1.50 6.48 -22.55
N ASP A 116 2.17 7.48 -21.99
CA ASP A 116 3.33 8.14 -22.62
C ASP A 116 4.66 7.38 -22.41
N GLY A 117 4.61 6.22 -21.74
CA GLY A 117 5.77 5.38 -21.45
C GLY A 117 6.54 5.74 -20.18
N ARG A 118 6.21 6.85 -19.49
CA ARG A 118 6.78 7.16 -18.19
C ARG A 118 6.46 6.08 -17.18
N LYS A 119 7.41 5.84 -16.28
CA LYS A 119 7.28 4.90 -15.17
C LYS A 119 7.62 5.57 -13.85
N LEU A 120 6.79 5.34 -12.85
CA LEU A 120 7.03 5.81 -11.49
C LEU A 120 6.94 4.65 -10.50
N ALA A 121 7.90 4.60 -9.58
CA ALA A 121 7.84 3.66 -8.48
C ALA A 121 6.67 4.01 -7.55
N ALA A 122 5.87 3.01 -7.21
CA ALA A 122 4.70 3.13 -6.34
C ALA A 122 4.82 2.31 -5.05
N GLY A 123 5.79 1.42 -4.97
CA GLY A 123 6.03 0.56 -3.83
C GLY A 123 7.40 -0.11 -3.84
N PRO A 124 7.73 -0.88 -2.80
CA PRO A 124 9.03 -1.54 -2.66
C PRO A 124 9.20 -2.68 -3.67
N PRO A 125 10.45 -3.03 -4.02
CA PRO A 125 10.75 -4.28 -4.71
C PRO A 125 10.29 -5.49 -3.89
N ALA A 126 10.11 -6.64 -4.56
CA ALA A 126 9.82 -7.89 -3.84
C ALA A 126 10.89 -8.19 -2.79
N GLY A 127 10.46 -8.65 -1.63
CA GLY A 127 11.36 -9.03 -0.54
C GLY A 127 11.90 -7.90 0.33
N THR A 128 11.60 -6.63 0.03
CA THR A 128 12.04 -5.48 0.85
C THR A 128 10.92 -4.88 1.72
N GLY A 129 9.71 -5.40 1.61
CA GLY A 129 8.57 -4.98 2.41
C GLY A 129 8.58 -5.63 3.78
N GLY A 130 9.25 -5.02 4.73
CA GLY A 130 9.22 -5.50 6.13
C GLY A 130 10.52 -5.26 6.88
N GLN A 131 10.95 -4.04 6.97
CA GLN A 131 11.83 -3.59 8.07
C GLN A 131 11.20 -2.39 8.73
#